data_f45185bc2e0cf8694c769e1d2825e768
#
_entry.id   f45185bc2e0cf8694c769e1d2825e768
#
_cell.length_a   1.000
_cell.length_b   1.000
_cell.length_c   1.000
_cell.angle_alpha   90.00
_cell.angle_beta   90.00
_cell.angle_gamma   90.00
#
_symmetry.space_group_name_H-M   'P 1'
#
loop_
_entity.id
_entity.type
_entity.pdbx_description
1 polymer ?
#
loop_
_entity_poly.entity_id
_entity_poly.type
_entity_poly.pdbx_seq_one_letter_code
_entity_poly.pdbx_strand_id
1 'polypeptide(L)'
;LTALKAMGLIEMRQGEGTYVKEFQVEDFSFPLATAVLMNQQDVMHLLEVRKIIETGAAATAAKKHNQQNLEKMKSALNDMKVALGNEELGENADLQFHVAISEATQNPMLTNLLLHVSDIMQETMKETRKITLFSKEKTIERLYTEHLAIYDAIVAGNEEVARSAMLTHLNN
;
A
#
# COMPACT_ATOMS: atom_id res chain seq x y z
N LEU A 1 -12.54 -3.79 -32.08
CA LEU A 1 -11.20 -4.33 -31.88
C LEU A 1 -10.20 -3.23 -31.48
N THR A 2 -10.15 -2.09 -32.16
CA THR A 2 -9.21 -0.98 -31.87
C THR A 2 -9.34 -0.46 -30.44
N ALA A 3 -10.56 -0.29 -29.94
CA ALA A 3 -10.83 0.11 -28.57
C ALA A 3 -10.30 -0.92 -27.55
N LEU A 4 -10.54 -2.21 -27.79
CA LEU A 4 -10.05 -3.28 -26.91
C LEU A 4 -8.51 -3.38 -26.91
N LYS A 5 -7.87 -3.10 -28.05
CA LYS A 5 -6.41 -3.00 -28.14
C LYS A 5 -5.89 -1.80 -27.36
N ALA A 6 -6.54 -0.63 -27.51
CA ALA A 6 -6.18 0.58 -26.78
C ALA A 6 -6.37 0.42 -25.27
N MET A 7 -7.33 -0.39 -24.83
CA MET A 7 -7.55 -0.76 -23.43
C MET A 7 -6.61 -1.89 -22.92
N GLY A 8 -5.69 -2.38 -23.76
CA GLY A 8 -4.78 -3.44 -23.37
C GLY A 8 -5.38 -4.86 -23.24
N LEU A 9 -6.67 -5.02 -23.57
CA LEU A 9 -7.41 -6.28 -23.39
C LEU A 9 -7.11 -7.32 -24.49
N ILE A 10 -6.61 -6.88 -25.63
CA ILE A 10 -6.24 -7.77 -26.75
C ILE A 10 -4.89 -7.38 -27.36
N GLU A 11 -4.19 -8.36 -27.85
CA GLU A 11 -2.98 -8.24 -28.66
C GLU A 11 -3.29 -8.64 -30.11
N MET A 12 -2.86 -7.81 -31.05
CA MET A 12 -2.99 -8.11 -32.50
C MET A 12 -1.62 -8.40 -33.05
N ARG A 13 -1.39 -9.63 -33.49
CA ARG A 13 -0.14 -10.08 -34.14
C ARG A 13 -0.37 -10.14 -35.65
N GLN A 14 0.52 -9.47 -36.36
CA GLN A 14 0.40 -9.37 -37.83
C GLN A 14 0.58 -10.77 -38.49
N GLY A 15 -0.44 -11.22 -39.19
CA GLY A 15 -0.45 -12.55 -39.83
C GLY A 15 -0.87 -13.73 -38.94
N GLU A 16 -1.01 -13.50 -37.60
CA GLU A 16 -1.33 -14.58 -36.65
C GLU A 16 -2.72 -14.44 -36.03
N GLY A 17 -3.30 -13.22 -36.04
CA GLY A 17 -4.65 -12.98 -35.53
C GLY A 17 -4.71 -12.07 -34.32
N THR A 18 -5.83 -12.15 -33.59
CA THR A 18 -6.11 -11.36 -32.39
C THR A 18 -6.24 -12.29 -31.18
N TYR A 19 -5.50 -12.01 -30.14
CA TYR A 19 -5.47 -12.81 -28.91
C TYR A 19 -5.99 -11.97 -27.75
N VAL A 20 -6.77 -12.59 -26.85
CA VAL A 20 -7.14 -11.99 -25.59
C VAL A 20 -5.93 -12.06 -24.68
N LYS A 21 -5.50 -10.92 -24.13
CA LYS A 21 -4.41 -10.89 -23.16
C LYS A 21 -4.91 -11.42 -21.81
N GLU A 22 -4.05 -12.10 -21.11
CA GLU A 22 -4.29 -12.39 -19.71
C GLU A 22 -4.35 -11.06 -18.97
N PHE A 23 -5.42 -10.87 -18.20
CA PHE A 23 -5.68 -9.63 -17.49
C PHE A 23 -4.58 -9.39 -16.44
N GLN A 24 -3.83 -8.32 -16.61
CA GLN A 24 -2.87 -7.83 -15.62
C GLN A 24 -3.51 -6.63 -14.91
N VAL A 25 -3.51 -6.66 -13.56
CA VAL A 25 -4.10 -5.55 -12.77
C VAL A 25 -3.34 -4.24 -13.02
N GLU A 26 -2.08 -4.32 -13.41
CA GLU A 26 -1.21 -3.22 -13.81
C GLU A 26 -1.77 -2.42 -15.00
N ASP A 27 -2.55 -3.04 -15.88
CA ASP A 27 -3.18 -2.37 -17.02
C ASP A 27 -4.27 -1.36 -16.60
N PHE A 28 -4.75 -1.42 -15.35
CA PHE A 28 -5.75 -0.47 -14.79
C PHE A 28 -5.16 0.69 -13.99
N SER A 29 -3.89 0.64 -13.64
CA SER A 29 -3.26 1.63 -12.74
C SER A 29 -3.13 3.01 -13.38
N PHE A 30 -2.86 3.07 -14.68
CA PHE A 30 -2.57 4.32 -15.38
C PHE A 30 -3.77 5.30 -15.47
N PRO A 31 -5.00 4.87 -15.77
CA PRO A 31 -6.16 5.78 -15.80
C PRO A 31 -6.50 6.36 -14.41
N LEU A 32 -6.37 5.56 -13.35
CA LEU A 32 -6.68 6.00 -11.98
C LEU A 32 -5.62 6.98 -11.47
N ALA A 33 -4.33 6.69 -11.68
CA ALA A 33 -3.22 7.57 -11.32
C ALA A 33 -3.33 8.94 -12.01
N THR A 34 -3.67 8.97 -13.30
CA THR A 34 -3.82 10.21 -14.06
C THR A 34 -5.00 11.06 -13.58
N ALA A 35 -6.10 10.42 -13.15
CA ALA A 35 -7.26 11.12 -12.62
C ALA A 35 -6.97 11.78 -11.25
N VAL A 36 -6.18 11.13 -10.39
CA VAL A 36 -5.86 11.59 -9.02
C VAL A 36 -4.81 12.71 -9.01
N LEU A 37 -3.87 12.74 -9.96
CA LEU A 37 -2.79 13.76 -10.00
C LEU A 37 -3.29 15.19 -10.34
N MET A 38 -4.56 15.38 -10.65
CA MET A 38 -5.07 16.67 -11.15
C MET A 38 -5.69 17.58 -10.09
N ASN A 39 -5.87 17.14 -8.81
CA ASN A 39 -6.57 17.99 -7.84
C ASN A 39 -6.19 17.68 -6.37
N GLN A 40 -6.00 18.69 -5.51
CA GLN A 40 -5.73 18.50 -4.08
C GLN A 40 -6.85 17.74 -3.33
N GLN A 41 -8.09 17.84 -3.77
CA GLN A 41 -9.21 17.09 -3.19
C GLN A 41 -9.07 15.58 -3.41
N ASP A 42 -8.39 15.17 -4.46
CA ASP A 42 -8.19 13.76 -4.81
C ASP A 42 -7.23 13.07 -3.83
N VAL A 43 -6.29 13.80 -3.21
CA VAL A 43 -5.42 13.26 -2.15
C VAL A 43 -6.24 12.85 -0.92
N MET A 44 -7.22 13.65 -0.51
CA MET A 44 -8.08 13.31 0.63
C MET A 44 -8.94 12.07 0.34
N HIS A 45 -9.50 11.99 -0.86
CA HIS A 45 -10.23 10.82 -1.31
C HIS A 45 -9.34 9.56 -1.37
N LEU A 46 -8.09 9.72 -1.81
CA LEU A 46 -7.12 8.62 -1.83
C LEU A 46 -6.78 8.12 -0.41
N LEU A 47 -6.62 9.04 0.55
CA LEU A 47 -6.43 8.69 1.97
C LEU A 47 -7.65 7.94 2.54
N GLU A 48 -8.87 8.32 2.16
CA GLU A 48 -10.09 7.59 2.55
C GLU A 48 -10.10 6.16 1.96
N VAL A 49 -9.78 6.01 0.69
CA VAL A 49 -9.64 4.70 0.04
C VAL A 49 -8.59 3.86 0.75
N ARG A 50 -7.42 4.43 1.04
CA ARG A 50 -6.35 3.78 1.80
C ARG A 50 -6.85 3.26 3.14
N LYS A 51 -7.55 4.10 3.93
CA LYS A 51 -8.12 3.71 5.23
C LYS A 51 -9.06 2.51 5.11
N ILE A 52 -9.95 2.52 4.12
CA ILE A 52 -10.90 1.41 3.90
C ILE A 52 -10.16 0.12 3.56
N ILE A 53 -9.21 0.18 2.64
CA ILE A 53 -8.46 -1.00 2.17
C ILE A 53 -7.57 -1.55 3.28
N GLU A 54 -6.77 -0.73 3.92
CA GLU A 54 -5.74 -1.19 4.85
C GLU A 54 -6.29 -1.64 6.20
N THR A 55 -7.35 -1.03 6.70
CA THR A 55 -8.02 -1.53 7.91
C THR A 55 -8.67 -2.89 7.67
N GLY A 56 -9.23 -3.11 6.47
CA GLY A 56 -9.76 -4.41 6.05
C GLY A 56 -8.65 -5.44 5.84
N ALA A 57 -7.52 -5.02 5.26
CA ALA A 57 -6.36 -5.86 5.05
C ALA A 57 -5.75 -6.32 6.39
N ALA A 58 -5.57 -5.44 7.36
CA ALA A 58 -5.03 -5.77 8.68
C ALA A 58 -5.90 -6.80 9.41
N ALA A 59 -7.23 -6.61 9.43
CA ALA A 59 -8.15 -7.59 10.01
C ALA A 59 -8.08 -8.96 9.29
N THR A 60 -8.04 -8.94 7.95
CA THR A 60 -7.95 -10.17 7.16
C THR A 60 -6.59 -10.86 7.36
N ALA A 61 -5.51 -10.10 7.44
CA ALA A 61 -4.17 -10.60 7.71
C ALA A 61 -4.10 -11.29 9.10
N ALA A 62 -4.73 -10.72 10.12
CA ALA A 62 -4.82 -11.34 11.44
C ALA A 62 -5.42 -12.75 11.38
N LYS A 63 -6.38 -12.97 10.49
CA LYS A 63 -7.03 -14.28 10.31
C LYS A 63 -6.26 -15.26 9.42
N LYS A 64 -5.54 -14.76 8.39
CA LYS A 64 -5.03 -15.58 7.29
C LYS A 64 -3.52 -15.68 7.20
N HIS A 65 -2.78 -14.88 7.96
CA HIS A 65 -1.31 -14.84 7.88
C HIS A 65 -0.69 -16.23 8.05
N ASN A 66 0.46 -16.40 7.44
CA ASN A 66 1.36 -17.52 7.68
C ASN A 66 2.71 -17.02 8.25
N GLN A 67 3.59 -17.94 8.60
CA GLN A 67 4.89 -17.61 9.19
C GLN A 67 5.72 -16.70 8.28
N GLN A 68 5.71 -16.94 6.97
CA GLN A 68 6.47 -16.13 6.00
C GLN A 68 5.96 -14.68 5.95
N ASN A 69 4.65 -14.46 6.06
CA ASN A 69 4.08 -13.12 6.13
C ASN A 69 4.56 -12.38 7.40
N LEU A 70 4.55 -13.06 8.55
CA LEU A 70 5.04 -12.46 9.80
C LEU A 70 6.53 -12.10 9.74
N GLU A 71 7.34 -12.92 9.08
CA GLU A 71 8.77 -12.65 8.88
C GLU A 71 8.99 -11.41 8.00
N LYS A 72 8.22 -11.25 6.92
CA LYS A 72 8.26 -10.04 6.08
C LYS A 72 7.89 -8.78 6.86
N MET A 73 6.79 -8.81 7.62
CA MET A 73 6.37 -7.68 8.45
C MET A 73 7.43 -7.34 9.50
N LYS A 74 8.01 -8.35 10.15
CA LYS A 74 9.06 -8.18 11.14
C LYS A 74 10.34 -7.60 10.53
N SER A 75 10.71 -8.02 9.32
CA SER A 75 11.83 -7.44 8.58
C SER A 75 11.61 -5.95 8.33
N ALA A 76 10.45 -5.58 7.81
CA ALA A 76 10.11 -4.17 7.57
C ALA A 76 10.14 -3.32 8.86
N LEU A 77 9.64 -3.85 9.98
CA LEU A 77 9.75 -3.20 11.30
C LEU A 77 11.20 -2.98 11.74
N ASN A 78 12.08 -3.96 11.50
CA ASN A 78 13.51 -3.81 11.80
C ASN A 78 14.15 -2.75 10.91
N ASP A 79 13.80 -2.71 9.62
CA ASP A 79 14.30 -1.73 8.67
C ASP A 79 13.86 -0.31 9.05
N MET A 80 12.61 -0.11 9.50
CA MET A 80 12.14 1.16 10.07
C MET A 80 13.00 1.60 11.26
N LYS A 81 13.35 0.67 12.14
CA LYS A 81 14.17 0.96 13.32
C LYS A 81 15.60 1.35 12.97
N VAL A 82 16.17 0.74 11.93
CA VAL A 82 17.53 1.04 11.45
C VAL A 82 17.57 2.32 10.61
N ALA A 83 16.45 2.68 9.97
CA ALA A 83 16.32 3.87 9.13
C ALA A 83 16.33 5.21 9.89
N LEU A 84 16.59 5.18 11.23
CA LEU A 84 16.67 6.38 12.08
C LEU A 84 17.59 7.44 11.45
N GLY A 85 17.00 8.54 10.99
CA GLY A 85 17.72 9.65 10.34
C GLY A 85 17.83 9.57 8.81
N ASN A 86 17.39 8.48 8.18
CA ASN A 86 17.28 8.36 6.73
C ASN A 86 15.82 8.23 6.30
N GLU A 87 15.26 9.33 5.78
CA GLU A 87 13.85 9.45 5.41
C GLU A 87 13.46 8.47 4.29
N GLU A 88 14.30 8.33 3.28
CA GLU A 88 14.04 7.43 2.13
C GLU A 88 13.98 5.95 2.55
N LEU A 89 14.91 5.53 3.42
CA LEU A 89 14.89 4.17 3.96
C LEU A 89 13.66 3.94 4.86
N GLY A 90 13.27 4.94 5.65
CA GLY A 90 12.08 4.87 6.49
C GLY A 90 10.80 4.73 5.69
N GLU A 91 10.65 5.51 4.63
CA GLU A 91 9.50 5.45 3.72
C GLU A 91 9.38 4.11 2.99
N ASN A 92 10.52 3.59 2.53
CA ASN A 92 10.52 2.28 1.89
C ASN A 92 10.14 1.17 2.87
N ALA A 93 10.67 1.21 4.10
CA ALA A 93 10.33 0.24 5.14
C ALA A 93 8.83 0.31 5.53
N ASP A 94 8.26 1.52 5.61
CA ASP A 94 6.83 1.76 5.83
C ASP A 94 5.99 1.10 4.73
N LEU A 95 6.30 1.38 3.47
CA LEU A 95 5.63 0.77 2.33
C LEU A 95 5.72 -0.76 2.39
N GLN A 96 6.90 -1.33 2.63
CA GLN A 96 7.10 -2.77 2.70
C GLN A 96 6.29 -3.42 3.82
N PHE A 97 6.09 -2.75 4.95
CA PHE A 97 5.24 -3.22 6.03
C PHE A 97 3.77 -3.32 5.61
N HIS A 98 3.23 -2.27 5.00
CA HIS A 98 1.85 -2.24 4.52
C HIS A 98 1.61 -3.26 3.39
N VAL A 99 2.57 -3.43 2.49
CA VAL A 99 2.54 -4.47 1.45
C VAL A 99 2.54 -5.86 2.06
N ALA A 100 3.40 -6.13 3.06
CA ALA A 100 3.45 -7.42 3.74
C ALA A 100 2.12 -7.77 4.44
N ILE A 101 1.42 -6.78 5.02
CA ILE A 101 0.06 -6.96 5.56
C ILE A 101 -0.91 -7.33 4.44
N SER A 102 -0.87 -6.65 3.31
CA SER A 102 -1.76 -6.94 2.19
C SER A 102 -1.53 -8.35 1.60
N GLU A 103 -0.27 -8.78 1.48
CA GLU A 103 0.09 -10.15 1.08
C GLU A 103 -0.46 -11.20 2.05
N ALA A 104 -0.46 -10.90 3.36
CA ALA A 104 -1.00 -11.78 4.39
C ALA A 104 -2.51 -12.00 4.27
N THR A 105 -3.23 -11.18 3.51
CA THR A 105 -4.63 -11.40 3.18
C THR A 105 -4.85 -12.59 2.25
N GLN A 106 -3.81 -13.07 1.59
CA GLN A 106 -3.85 -14.10 0.53
C GLN A 106 -4.74 -13.67 -0.67
N ASN A 107 -4.85 -12.37 -0.92
CA ASN A 107 -5.61 -11.80 -2.03
C ASN A 107 -4.70 -10.93 -2.91
N PRO A 108 -4.18 -11.47 -4.03
CA PRO A 108 -3.28 -10.72 -4.92
C PRO A 108 -3.90 -9.43 -5.47
N MET A 109 -5.22 -9.40 -5.71
CA MET A 109 -5.88 -8.18 -6.18
C MET A 109 -5.82 -7.06 -5.15
N LEU A 110 -5.96 -7.39 -3.86
CA LEU A 110 -5.85 -6.42 -2.78
C LEU A 110 -4.41 -5.88 -2.66
N THR A 111 -3.42 -6.77 -2.80
CA THR A 111 -2.00 -6.38 -2.78
C THR A 111 -1.67 -5.44 -3.94
N ASN A 112 -2.10 -5.76 -5.15
CA ASN A 112 -1.88 -4.92 -6.32
C ASN A 112 -2.58 -3.57 -6.18
N LEU A 113 -3.83 -3.56 -5.70
CA LEU A 113 -4.57 -2.31 -5.47
C LEU A 113 -3.85 -1.42 -4.45
N LEU A 114 -3.34 -1.99 -3.34
CA LEU A 114 -2.60 -1.22 -2.34
C LEU A 114 -1.30 -0.66 -2.91
N LEU A 115 -0.55 -1.44 -3.69
CA LEU A 115 0.67 -0.97 -4.34
C LEU A 115 0.39 0.26 -5.21
N HIS A 116 -0.66 0.22 -6.05
CA HIS A 116 -1.01 1.35 -6.90
C HIS A 116 -1.45 2.59 -6.12
N VAL A 117 -2.25 2.41 -5.06
CA VAL A 117 -2.62 3.51 -4.16
C VAL A 117 -1.39 4.11 -3.51
N SER A 118 -0.43 3.28 -3.10
CA SER A 118 0.82 3.72 -2.46
C SER A 118 1.74 4.47 -3.42
N ASP A 119 1.87 4.01 -4.67
CA ASP A 119 2.66 4.69 -5.71
C ASP A 119 2.13 6.10 -5.98
N ILE A 120 0.80 6.23 -6.14
CA ILE A 120 0.14 7.53 -6.35
C ILE A 120 0.39 8.45 -5.14
N MET A 121 0.30 7.91 -3.92
CA MET A 121 0.57 8.68 -2.71
C MET A 121 2.02 9.15 -2.63
N GLN A 122 2.99 8.29 -2.92
CA GLN A 122 4.41 8.67 -2.90
C GLN A 122 4.69 9.82 -3.86
N GLU A 123 4.18 9.76 -5.08
CA GLU A 123 4.35 10.86 -6.05
C GLU A 123 3.73 12.16 -5.57
N THR A 124 2.50 12.10 -5.03
CA THR A 124 1.78 13.28 -4.55
C THR A 124 2.43 13.87 -3.30
N MET A 125 2.93 13.05 -2.38
CA MET A 125 3.56 13.50 -1.14
C MET A 125 4.97 14.08 -1.36
N LYS A 126 5.72 13.61 -2.35
CA LYS A 126 7.02 14.22 -2.72
C LYS A 126 6.89 15.71 -3.05
N GLU A 127 5.81 16.12 -3.68
CA GLU A 127 5.52 17.52 -3.98
C GLU A 127 5.14 18.33 -2.72
N THR A 128 4.41 17.72 -1.80
CA THR A 128 3.88 18.39 -0.58
C THR A 128 4.94 18.48 0.54
N ARG A 129 5.86 17.51 0.65
CA ARG A 129 6.89 17.45 1.71
C ARG A 129 7.94 18.56 1.66
N LYS A 130 8.14 19.19 0.53
CA LYS A 130 9.00 20.37 0.41
C LYS A 130 8.55 21.54 1.30
N ILE A 131 7.36 21.45 1.88
CA ILE A 131 6.72 22.55 2.62
C ILE A 131 6.68 22.30 4.15
N THR A 132 6.83 21.07 4.65
CA THR A 132 6.59 20.74 6.08
C THR A 132 7.84 20.16 6.76
N LEU A 133 8.74 21.04 7.18
CA LEU A 133 9.95 20.72 7.95
C LEU A 133 9.71 20.95 9.46
N PHE A 134 8.99 20.08 10.20
CA PHE A 134 9.02 20.14 11.68
C PHE A 134 8.77 18.80 12.38
N SER A 135 9.63 18.46 13.35
CA SER A 135 9.60 17.41 14.40
C SER A 135 9.88 15.95 13.96
N LYS A 136 11.13 15.68 13.51
CA LYS A 136 11.49 14.36 12.96
C LYS A 136 11.58 13.20 13.98
N GLU A 137 12.17 13.38 15.18
CA GLU A 137 12.45 12.26 16.09
C GLU A 137 11.21 11.66 16.77
N LYS A 138 10.35 12.50 17.36
CA LYS A 138 9.12 12.03 18.02
C LYS A 138 8.16 11.34 17.06
N THR A 139 8.21 11.72 15.78
CA THR A 139 7.36 11.13 14.74
C THR A 139 7.81 9.71 14.41
N ILE A 140 9.11 9.43 14.36
CA ILE A 140 9.66 8.10 14.02
C ILE A 140 9.37 7.08 15.12
N GLU A 141 9.61 7.42 16.40
CA GLU A 141 9.30 6.53 17.52
C GLU A 141 7.80 6.23 17.63
N ARG A 142 6.96 7.24 17.39
CA ARG A 142 5.51 7.05 17.36
C ARG A 142 5.10 6.12 16.24
N LEU A 143 5.56 6.37 15.01
CA LEU A 143 5.25 5.53 13.85
C LEU A 143 5.68 4.08 14.09
N TYR A 144 6.90 3.85 14.59
CA TYR A 144 7.36 2.51 14.92
C TYR A 144 6.44 1.82 15.95
N THR A 145 6.02 2.54 17.01
CA THR A 145 5.13 2.00 18.03
C THR A 145 3.75 1.64 17.47
N GLU A 146 3.23 2.47 16.58
CA GLU A 146 1.96 2.21 15.89
C GLU A 146 2.04 0.97 14.99
N HIS A 147 3.11 0.83 14.20
CA HIS A 147 3.33 -0.35 13.36
C HIS A 147 3.52 -1.62 14.20
N LEU A 148 4.24 -1.52 15.32
CA LEU A 148 4.41 -2.64 16.24
C LEU A 148 3.07 -3.11 16.82
N ALA A 149 2.18 -2.17 17.19
CA ALA A 149 0.85 -2.51 17.68
C ALA A 149 -0.01 -3.23 16.63
N ILE A 150 0.11 -2.84 15.35
CA ILE A 150 -0.56 -3.54 14.25
C ILE A 150 -0.01 -4.98 14.11
N TYR A 151 1.31 -5.11 14.10
CA TYR A 151 1.98 -6.41 13.99
C TYR A 151 1.58 -7.34 15.13
N ASP A 152 1.62 -6.88 16.37
CA ASP A 152 1.27 -7.68 17.55
C ASP A 152 -0.20 -8.14 17.49
N ALA A 153 -1.11 -7.30 17.02
CA ALA A 153 -2.51 -7.66 16.84
C ALA A 153 -2.70 -8.73 15.75
N ILE A 154 -1.92 -8.64 14.65
CA ILE A 154 -1.94 -9.65 13.58
C ILE A 154 -1.38 -10.97 14.10
N VAL A 155 -0.25 -10.98 14.80
CA VAL A 155 0.35 -12.18 15.42
C VAL A 155 -0.62 -12.85 16.38
N ALA A 156 -1.36 -12.05 17.15
CA ALA A 156 -2.38 -12.56 18.09
C ALA A 156 -3.65 -13.09 17.40
N GLY A 157 -3.78 -12.95 16.09
CA GLY A 157 -4.96 -13.35 15.34
C GLY A 157 -6.22 -12.52 15.67
N ASN A 158 -6.05 -11.32 16.23
CA ASN A 158 -7.18 -10.50 16.67
C ASN A 158 -7.59 -9.49 15.58
N GLU A 159 -8.61 -9.86 14.80
CA GLU A 159 -9.11 -9.09 13.66
C GLU A 159 -9.53 -7.65 14.03
N GLU A 160 -10.25 -7.49 15.15
CA GLU A 160 -10.77 -6.17 15.56
C GLU A 160 -9.67 -5.26 16.11
N VAL A 161 -8.73 -5.81 16.87
CA VAL A 161 -7.58 -5.03 17.37
C VAL A 161 -6.67 -4.64 16.22
N ALA A 162 -6.43 -5.53 15.25
CA ALA A 162 -5.62 -5.22 14.06
C ALA A 162 -6.27 -4.11 13.21
N ARG A 163 -7.58 -4.18 13.00
CA ARG A 163 -8.36 -3.13 12.34
C ARG A 163 -8.24 -1.79 13.04
N SER A 164 -8.45 -1.78 14.34
CA SER A 164 -8.42 -0.56 15.16
C SER A 164 -7.02 0.06 15.22
N ALA A 165 -5.99 -0.76 15.37
CA ALA A 165 -4.60 -0.30 15.38
C ALA A 165 -4.22 0.34 14.03
N MET A 166 -4.58 -0.30 12.91
CA MET A 166 -4.37 0.26 11.56
C MET A 166 -5.13 1.57 11.38
N LEU A 167 -6.39 1.65 11.80
CA LEU A 167 -7.17 2.89 11.70
C LEU A 167 -6.54 4.02 12.52
N THR A 168 -6.05 3.73 13.72
CA THR A 168 -5.35 4.71 14.57
C THR A 168 -4.09 5.23 13.88
N HIS A 169 -3.28 4.31 13.34
CA HIS A 169 -2.08 4.65 12.59
C HIS A 169 -2.37 5.56 11.40
N LEU A 170 -3.37 5.25 10.57
CA LEU A 170 -3.71 6.02 9.37
C LEU A 170 -4.43 7.36 9.67
N ASN A 171 -4.83 7.62 10.91
CA ASN A 171 -5.43 8.89 11.34
C ASN A 171 -4.43 9.89 11.94
N ASN A 172 -3.22 9.43 12.25
CA ASN A 172 -2.16 10.23 12.89
C ASN A 172 -1.17 10.80 11.89
#